data_81b6dbe078fe7481e8430626687d5697
#
_entry.id   81b6dbe078fe7481e8430626687d5697
#
_cell.length_a   1.000
_cell.length_b   1.000
_cell.length_c   1.000
_cell.angle_alpha   90.00
_cell.angle_beta   90.00
_cell.angle_gamma   90.00
#
_symmetry.space_group_name_H-M   'P 1'
#
loop_
_entity.id
_entity.type
_entity.pdbx_description
1 polymer ?
#
loop_
_entity_poly.entity_id
_entity_poly.type
_entity_poly.pdbx_seq_one_letter_code
_entity_poly.pdbx_strand_id
1 'polypeptide(L)'
;MKNFIRAGAVVILMTGCQKIAEQQHPSSSSDSPTEVSATAVNRVNAVSTTVTTEATLKAAVANAKAGDIITISGTIKLTSTLQLLNSGTSSSKINISGGTLDCSGQPSGSWGVKVNGSWWNVQNIHITKAPDAGIVFQTGGNNYVNNITTDHCGDTGLQVYNGASNVSVNNCHSSENYDAANAGENADGFACKLSSGPGNKFSSCAANHNSDDGWDLYGNPNPVTITGCTSTNNGYGAAGDGNGFKLGSSGQNMHHTITNSSASNNIGWGFTRNGNAKGAVSYSNLTGSGNGKGLIDL
;
A
#
# COMPACT_ATOMS: atom_id res chain seq x y z
N MET A 1 -21.45 28.52 -47.26
CA MET A 1 -22.94 28.61 -47.31
C MET A 1 -23.50 28.27 -45.93
N LYS A 2 -24.21 29.27 -45.43
CA LYS A 2 -25.29 29.25 -44.41
C LYS A 2 -25.05 28.66 -43.02
N ASN A 3 -24.84 29.60 -42.12
CA ASN A 3 -25.33 29.79 -40.75
C ASN A 3 -26.60 29.03 -40.37
N PHE A 4 -26.65 28.63 -39.08
CA PHE A 4 -27.79 28.92 -38.19
C PHE A 4 -27.40 28.93 -36.74
N ILE A 5 -27.48 30.12 -36.16
CA ILE A 5 -27.49 30.45 -34.73
C ILE A 5 -28.91 30.20 -34.22
N ARG A 6 -29.09 29.66 -33.04
CA ARG A 6 -30.25 29.98 -32.19
C ARG A 6 -29.87 30.03 -30.71
N ALA A 7 -30.05 31.23 -30.19
CA ALA A 7 -30.06 31.61 -28.79
C ALA A 7 -31.47 31.38 -28.17
N GLY A 8 -31.53 31.28 -26.88
CA GLY A 8 -32.77 31.34 -26.09
C GLY A 8 -32.45 30.94 -24.67
N ALA A 9 -32.49 31.67 -23.75
CA ALA A 9 -33.12 32.74 -23.05
C ALA A 9 -33.15 32.34 -21.57
N VAL A 10 -32.58 33.24 -20.79
CA VAL A 10 -32.57 33.27 -19.31
C VAL A 10 -33.97 33.66 -18.83
N VAL A 11 -34.50 33.00 -17.79
CA VAL A 11 -35.59 33.53 -16.97
C VAL A 11 -35.16 33.47 -15.50
N ILE A 12 -34.95 34.68 -14.98
CA ILE A 12 -34.82 34.96 -13.55
C ILE A 12 -36.23 35.24 -13.03
N LEU A 13 -36.63 34.59 -11.95
CA LEU A 13 -37.78 34.98 -11.16
C LEU A 13 -37.38 35.11 -9.69
N MET A 14 -37.27 36.34 -9.26
CA MET A 14 -37.27 36.77 -7.84
C MET A 14 -38.69 37.02 -7.40
N THR A 15 -39.09 36.58 -6.23
CA THR A 15 -40.09 37.16 -5.31
C THR A 15 -40.16 36.18 -4.13
N GLY A 16 -40.23 36.52 -2.88
CA GLY A 16 -40.51 37.72 -2.12
C GLY A 16 -40.72 37.28 -0.70
N CYS A 17 -40.18 38.03 0.22
CA CYS A 17 -40.29 37.86 1.68
C CYS A 17 -41.74 38.13 2.14
N GLN A 18 -42.30 37.24 3.00
CA GLN A 18 -43.40 37.63 3.90
C GLN A 18 -43.21 37.02 5.29
N LYS A 19 -43.10 37.93 6.27
CA LYS A 19 -43.28 37.67 7.72
C LYS A 19 -44.76 37.46 8.01
N ILE A 20 -45.14 36.48 8.82
CA ILE A 20 -46.41 36.47 9.56
C ILE A 20 -46.15 36.02 10.98
N ALA A 21 -46.87 36.66 11.89
CA ALA A 21 -46.75 36.86 13.29
C ALA A 21 -46.97 35.61 14.20
N GLU A 22 -46.46 35.79 15.43
CA GLU A 22 -46.76 35.01 16.63
C GLU A 22 -48.25 34.86 16.90
N GLN A 23 -48.68 33.67 17.32
CA GLN A 23 -49.82 33.50 18.20
C GLN A 23 -49.54 32.45 19.28
N GLN A 24 -49.91 32.81 20.50
CA GLN A 24 -49.67 32.16 21.79
C GLN A 24 -50.44 30.87 21.99
N HIS A 25 -49.90 30.07 22.91
CA HIS A 25 -50.33 28.84 23.54
C HIS A 25 -51.84 28.68 23.90
N PRO A 26 -52.31 27.43 24.07
CA PRO A 26 -52.41 26.93 25.45
C PRO A 26 -51.83 25.51 25.66
N SER A 27 -51.46 25.33 26.91
CA SER A 27 -50.86 24.21 27.61
C SER A 27 -51.66 22.92 27.63
N SER A 28 -50.88 21.84 27.79
CA SER A 28 -51.12 20.56 28.46
C SER A 28 -51.47 19.35 27.60
N SER A 29 -50.52 18.46 27.54
CA SER A 29 -50.70 17.08 28.01
C SER A 29 -49.32 16.35 27.97
N SER A 30 -49.02 15.68 29.04
CA SER A 30 -47.88 14.82 29.28
C SER A 30 -47.90 13.61 28.35
N ASP A 31 -47.00 13.55 27.39
CA ASP A 31 -46.62 12.29 26.77
C ASP A 31 -45.15 12.04 27.07
N SER A 32 -44.90 11.00 27.84
CA SER A 32 -43.56 10.45 28.07
C SER A 32 -42.89 10.15 26.74
N PRO A 33 -41.61 10.51 26.59
CA PRO A 33 -40.87 10.05 25.43
C PRO A 33 -40.69 8.53 25.54
N THR A 34 -41.27 7.82 24.61
CA THR A 34 -40.98 6.41 24.37
C THR A 34 -39.49 6.29 24.16
N GLU A 35 -38.76 5.67 25.09
CA GLU A 35 -37.38 5.30 24.92
C GLU A 35 -37.32 4.44 23.66
N VAL A 36 -36.74 5.00 22.60
CA VAL A 36 -36.30 4.23 21.47
C VAL A 36 -35.15 3.37 21.99
N SER A 37 -35.47 2.12 22.31
CA SER A 37 -34.50 1.10 22.65
C SER A 37 -33.46 1.09 21.57
N ALA A 38 -32.29 1.64 21.87
CA ALA A 38 -31.11 1.49 21.01
C ALA A 38 -30.89 -0.02 20.89
N THR A 39 -31.21 -0.56 19.72
CA THR A 39 -30.86 -1.93 19.37
C THR A 39 -29.37 -2.08 19.65
N ALA A 40 -29.07 -2.90 20.65
CA ALA A 40 -27.70 -3.26 20.98
C ALA A 40 -27.04 -3.79 19.71
N VAL A 41 -26.17 -2.98 19.13
CA VAL A 41 -25.29 -3.45 18.06
C VAL A 41 -24.52 -4.60 18.69
N ASN A 42 -24.78 -5.82 18.25
CA ASN A 42 -24.03 -7.00 18.64
C ASN A 42 -22.56 -6.70 18.32
N ARG A 43 -21.80 -6.24 19.31
CA ARG A 43 -20.36 -6.15 19.24
C ARG A 43 -19.89 -7.59 19.11
N VAL A 44 -19.52 -8.00 17.92
CA VAL A 44 -18.78 -9.23 17.71
C VAL A 44 -17.55 -9.09 18.61
N ASN A 45 -17.42 -9.91 19.65
CA ASN A 45 -16.25 -9.89 20.52
C ASN A 45 -15.04 -10.22 19.66
N ALA A 46 -14.11 -9.29 19.57
CA ALA A 46 -12.84 -9.50 18.86
C ALA A 46 -12.11 -10.69 19.49
N VAL A 47 -11.66 -11.62 18.65
CA VAL A 47 -10.92 -12.80 19.10
C VAL A 47 -9.43 -12.49 19.01
N SER A 48 -8.69 -12.80 20.10
CA SER A 48 -7.23 -12.76 20.11
C SER A 48 -6.68 -14.18 20.06
N THR A 49 -5.88 -14.48 19.03
CA THR A 49 -5.34 -15.82 18.79
C THR A 49 -3.84 -15.75 18.61
N THR A 50 -3.08 -16.54 19.38
CA THR A 50 -1.64 -16.76 19.16
C THR A 50 -1.45 -18.04 18.36
N VAL A 51 -0.66 -17.98 17.29
CA VAL A 51 -0.40 -19.08 16.37
C VAL A 51 1.09 -19.40 16.28
N THR A 52 1.41 -20.69 16.22
CA THR A 52 2.80 -21.19 16.18
C THR A 52 3.06 -22.17 15.04
N THR A 53 2.03 -22.51 14.26
CA THR A 53 2.13 -23.44 13.12
C THR A 53 1.43 -22.87 11.89
N GLU A 54 1.83 -23.33 10.70
CA GLU A 54 1.19 -22.95 9.45
C GLU A 54 -0.32 -23.27 9.46
N ALA A 55 -0.71 -24.44 9.96
CA ALA A 55 -2.11 -24.86 10.00
C ALA A 55 -2.96 -23.91 10.86
N THR A 56 -2.50 -23.58 12.07
CA THR A 56 -3.20 -22.66 12.96
C THR A 56 -3.22 -21.24 12.42
N LEU A 57 -2.14 -20.77 11.76
CA LEU A 57 -2.09 -19.45 11.13
C LEU A 57 -3.09 -19.36 9.97
N LYS A 58 -3.09 -20.34 9.05
CA LYS A 58 -4.04 -20.38 7.93
C LYS A 58 -5.49 -20.45 8.39
N ALA A 59 -5.78 -21.24 9.42
CA ALA A 59 -7.12 -21.28 10.01
C ALA A 59 -7.52 -19.92 10.63
N ALA A 60 -6.61 -19.27 11.35
CA ALA A 60 -6.87 -17.97 11.96
C ALA A 60 -7.16 -16.90 10.93
N VAL A 61 -6.35 -16.76 9.86
CA VAL A 61 -6.58 -15.75 8.82
C VAL A 61 -7.81 -16.05 7.97
N ALA A 62 -8.12 -17.32 7.69
CA ALA A 62 -9.31 -17.72 6.93
C ALA A 62 -10.63 -17.41 7.66
N ASN A 63 -10.61 -17.45 8.98
CA ASN A 63 -11.79 -17.20 9.82
C ASN A 63 -11.82 -15.78 10.42
N ALA A 64 -10.80 -14.95 10.18
CA ALA A 64 -10.64 -13.63 10.76
C ALA A 64 -11.83 -12.72 10.44
N LYS A 65 -12.27 -11.96 11.43
CA LYS A 65 -13.36 -10.98 11.35
C LYS A 65 -12.86 -9.62 11.81
N ALA A 66 -13.62 -8.59 11.50
CA ALA A 66 -13.31 -7.23 11.92
C ALA A 66 -13.06 -7.14 13.44
N GLY A 67 -11.89 -6.64 13.81
CA GLY A 67 -11.44 -6.50 15.19
C GLY A 67 -10.55 -7.63 15.70
N ASP A 68 -10.46 -8.75 15.02
CA ASP A 68 -9.64 -9.88 15.46
C ASP A 68 -8.14 -9.54 15.45
N ILE A 69 -7.42 -10.19 16.38
CA ILE A 69 -5.98 -10.05 16.58
C ILE A 69 -5.34 -11.42 16.44
N ILE A 70 -4.42 -11.54 15.48
CA ILE A 70 -3.63 -12.75 15.22
C ILE A 70 -2.18 -12.44 15.57
N THR A 71 -1.62 -13.15 16.52
CA THR A 71 -0.23 -13.01 16.93
C THR A 71 0.57 -14.24 16.49
N ILE A 72 1.56 -14.03 15.62
CA ILE A 72 2.51 -15.08 15.21
C ILE A 72 3.58 -15.16 16.29
N SER A 73 3.83 -16.35 16.81
CA SER A 73 4.87 -16.59 17.80
C SER A 73 5.95 -17.51 17.24
N GLY A 74 7.19 -17.03 17.25
CA GLY A 74 8.34 -17.75 16.72
C GLY A 74 8.42 -17.74 15.20
N THR A 75 9.02 -18.75 14.60
CA THR A 75 9.16 -18.92 13.15
C THR A 75 8.17 -19.97 12.65
N ILE A 76 7.36 -19.59 11.68
CA ILE A 76 6.43 -20.50 11.00
C ILE A 76 6.94 -20.73 9.57
N LYS A 77 7.25 -21.98 9.24
CA LYS A 77 7.58 -22.35 7.86
C LYS A 77 6.31 -22.53 7.05
N LEU A 78 6.19 -21.80 5.95
CA LEU A 78 5.06 -21.86 5.02
C LEU A 78 5.34 -22.82 3.88
N THR A 79 4.35 -23.64 3.53
CA THR A 79 4.36 -24.57 2.38
C THR A 79 3.50 -24.10 1.22
N SER A 80 2.74 -23.03 1.40
CA SER A 80 2.02 -22.32 0.33
C SER A 80 1.72 -20.87 0.75
N THR A 81 1.40 -20.01 -0.21
CA THR A 81 1.08 -18.59 0.02
C THR A 81 0.07 -18.40 1.16
N LEU A 82 0.41 -17.56 2.13
CA LEU A 82 -0.53 -17.13 3.16
C LEU A 82 -1.48 -16.09 2.58
N GLN A 83 -2.78 -16.36 2.59
CA GLN A 83 -3.78 -15.50 1.96
C GLN A 83 -4.64 -14.76 2.99
N LEU A 84 -4.59 -13.43 2.99
CA LEU A 84 -5.40 -12.52 3.81
C LEU A 84 -6.56 -11.99 2.95
N LEU A 85 -7.67 -12.75 2.86
CA LEU A 85 -8.79 -12.47 1.95
C LEU A 85 -9.94 -11.73 2.61
N ASN A 86 -10.14 -11.93 3.92
CA ASN A 86 -11.20 -11.27 4.67
C ASN A 86 -10.91 -9.78 4.85
N SER A 87 -11.92 -9.02 5.19
CA SER A 87 -11.79 -7.58 5.41
C SER A 87 -12.26 -7.19 6.80
N GLY A 88 -11.52 -6.27 7.41
CA GLY A 88 -11.97 -5.51 8.55
C GLY A 88 -12.92 -4.37 8.13
N THR A 89 -13.05 -3.38 9.00
CA THR A 89 -13.76 -2.14 8.73
C THR A 89 -12.92 -0.94 9.14
N SER A 90 -13.32 0.27 8.77
CA SER A 90 -12.61 1.50 9.17
C SER A 90 -12.52 1.68 10.69
N SER A 91 -13.55 1.24 11.42
CA SER A 91 -13.62 1.32 12.88
C SER A 91 -13.06 0.08 13.59
N SER A 92 -12.86 -1.04 12.87
CA SER A 92 -12.46 -2.32 13.45
C SER A 92 -11.62 -3.11 12.45
N LYS A 93 -10.32 -2.84 12.43
CA LYS A 93 -9.39 -3.52 11.52
C LYS A 93 -9.08 -4.94 12.02
N ILE A 94 -8.71 -5.83 11.09
CA ILE A 94 -8.12 -7.11 11.45
C ILE A 94 -6.61 -6.89 11.67
N ASN A 95 -6.06 -7.45 12.74
CA ASN A 95 -4.66 -7.27 13.09
C ASN A 95 -3.91 -8.60 12.97
N ILE A 96 -2.76 -8.58 12.30
CA ILE A 96 -1.81 -9.68 12.28
C ILE A 96 -0.42 -9.14 12.59
N SER A 97 0.28 -9.77 13.54
CA SER A 97 1.58 -9.27 13.98
C SER A 97 2.49 -10.33 14.56
N GLY A 98 3.79 -10.00 14.57
CA GLY A 98 4.84 -10.78 15.26
C GLY A 98 5.44 -11.89 14.43
N GLY A 99 6.52 -12.46 14.93
CA GLY A 99 7.17 -13.65 14.41
C GLY A 99 7.83 -13.55 13.04
N THR A 100 8.24 -14.71 12.54
CA THR A 100 8.88 -14.87 11.23
C THR A 100 8.08 -15.85 10.36
N LEU A 101 7.87 -15.50 9.11
CA LEU A 101 7.33 -16.37 8.08
C LEU A 101 8.48 -16.82 7.17
N ASP A 102 8.95 -18.05 7.35
CA ASP A 102 9.94 -18.68 6.46
C ASP A 102 9.22 -19.32 5.26
N CYS A 103 9.32 -18.66 4.11
CA CYS A 103 8.62 -19.06 2.88
C CYS A 103 9.41 -20.08 2.04
N SER A 104 10.59 -20.56 2.50
CA SER A 104 11.44 -21.50 1.76
C SER A 104 10.81 -22.87 1.48
N GLY A 105 9.65 -23.17 2.07
CA GLY A 105 8.90 -24.40 1.81
C GLY A 105 7.84 -24.26 0.72
N GLN A 106 7.64 -23.06 0.17
CA GLN A 106 6.63 -22.81 -0.86
C GLN A 106 7.10 -23.27 -2.25
N PRO A 107 6.19 -23.64 -3.17
CA PRO A 107 6.52 -23.93 -4.55
C PRO A 107 7.08 -22.70 -5.28
N SER A 108 7.91 -22.93 -6.30
CA SER A 108 8.42 -21.86 -7.18
C SER A 108 7.28 -20.99 -7.72
N GLY A 109 7.51 -19.68 -7.82
CA GLY A 109 6.54 -18.69 -8.26
C GLY A 109 5.42 -18.38 -7.24
N SER A 110 5.54 -18.88 -6.00
CA SER A 110 4.59 -18.53 -4.93
C SER A 110 5.00 -17.25 -4.23
N TRP A 111 4.06 -16.35 -3.99
CA TRP A 111 4.25 -15.22 -3.09
C TRP A 111 4.28 -15.69 -1.62
N GLY A 112 5.07 -15.04 -0.81
CA GLY A 112 5.09 -15.36 0.63
C GLY A 112 3.72 -15.11 1.27
N VAL A 113 3.23 -13.88 1.16
CA VAL A 113 1.93 -13.44 1.68
C VAL A 113 1.16 -12.67 0.61
N LYS A 114 -0.13 -12.95 0.47
CA LYS A 114 -1.05 -12.27 -0.43
C LYS A 114 -2.17 -11.58 0.35
N VAL A 115 -2.34 -10.27 0.18
CA VAL A 115 -3.38 -9.48 0.84
C VAL A 115 -4.36 -8.95 -0.21
N ASN A 116 -5.56 -9.55 -0.29
CA ASN A 116 -6.67 -9.08 -1.12
C ASN A 116 -7.76 -8.41 -0.29
N GLY A 117 -7.76 -8.65 1.03
CA GLY A 117 -8.69 -8.04 1.97
C GLY A 117 -8.36 -6.56 2.22
N SER A 118 -9.32 -5.85 2.77
CA SER A 118 -9.19 -4.44 3.16
C SER A 118 -9.17 -4.30 4.68
N TRP A 119 -8.61 -3.17 5.15
CA TRP A 119 -8.62 -2.85 6.57
C TRP A 119 -7.85 -3.84 7.44
N TRP A 120 -6.72 -4.30 6.97
CA TRP A 120 -5.73 -5.04 7.75
C TRP A 120 -4.70 -4.10 8.37
N ASN A 121 -4.27 -4.41 9.60
CA ASN A 121 -3.02 -3.97 10.18
C ASN A 121 -2.04 -5.15 10.14
N VAL A 122 -0.99 -5.03 9.35
CA VAL A 122 0.07 -6.04 9.20
C VAL A 122 1.33 -5.48 9.81
N GLN A 123 1.81 -6.04 10.92
CA GLN A 123 2.84 -5.37 11.72
C GLN A 123 3.87 -6.32 12.32
N ASN A 124 5.12 -5.85 12.46
CA ASN A 124 6.17 -6.55 13.19
C ASN A 124 6.44 -7.98 12.70
N ILE A 125 6.36 -8.23 11.40
CA ILE A 125 6.55 -9.56 10.81
C ILE A 125 7.82 -9.54 9.95
N HIS A 126 8.64 -10.57 10.09
CA HIS A 126 9.73 -10.86 9.18
C HIS A 126 9.27 -11.92 8.17
N ILE A 127 9.34 -11.60 6.87
CA ILE A 127 8.98 -12.49 5.76
C ILE A 127 10.26 -12.77 4.97
N THR A 128 10.66 -14.02 4.87
CA THR A 128 11.94 -14.37 4.26
C THR A 128 11.81 -15.51 3.27
N LYS A 129 12.66 -15.51 2.24
CA LYS A 129 12.82 -16.59 1.25
C LYS A 129 11.53 -16.96 0.51
N ALA A 130 10.69 -16.00 0.21
CA ALA A 130 9.58 -16.23 -0.70
C ALA A 130 10.11 -16.57 -2.10
N PRO A 131 9.59 -17.63 -2.76
CA PRO A 131 10.05 -18.00 -4.11
C PRO A 131 9.78 -16.97 -5.20
N ASP A 132 8.88 -16.03 -4.96
CA ASP A 132 8.53 -14.87 -5.73
C ASP A 132 8.46 -13.67 -4.75
N ALA A 133 7.54 -12.71 -4.88
CA ALA A 133 7.46 -11.57 -3.99
C ALA A 133 7.17 -11.93 -2.52
N GLY A 134 7.77 -11.20 -1.59
CA GLY A 134 7.63 -11.44 -0.14
C GLY A 134 6.20 -11.23 0.34
N ILE A 135 5.67 -10.02 0.19
CA ILE A 135 4.27 -9.69 0.50
C ILE A 135 3.67 -8.83 -0.61
N VAL A 136 2.47 -9.21 -1.07
CA VAL A 136 1.77 -8.55 -2.16
C VAL A 136 0.40 -8.07 -1.71
N PHE A 137 0.13 -6.77 -1.85
CA PHE A 137 -1.18 -6.15 -1.70
C PHE A 137 -1.82 -6.03 -3.07
N GLN A 138 -2.92 -6.74 -3.29
CA GLN A 138 -3.61 -6.81 -4.58
C GLN A 138 -5.11 -6.62 -4.39
N THR A 139 -5.72 -5.74 -5.15
CA THR A 139 -7.16 -5.42 -5.17
C THR A 139 -7.71 -4.72 -3.93
N GLY A 140 -7.54 -5.22 -2.73
CA GLY A 140 -8.04 -4.61 -1.49
C GLY A 140 -7.46 -3.21 -1.18
N GLY A 141 -7.85 -2.63 -0.05
CA GLY A 141 -7.36 -1.30 0.28
C GLY A 141 -7.49 -0.92 1.75
N ASN A 142 -7.04 0.31 2.07
CA ASN A 142 -7.04 0.86 3.43
C ASN A 142 -6.25 0.01 4.43
N ASN A 143 -5.22 -0.67 3.94
CA ASN A 143 -4.34 -1.51 4.74
C ASN A 143 -3.22 -0.67 5.36
N TYR A 144 -2.90 -0.96 6.60
CA TYR A 144 -1.80 -0.35 7.33
C TYR A 144 -0.70 -1.39 7.55
N VAL A 145 0.50 -1.06 7.10
CA VAL A 145 1.67 -1.93 7.14
C VAL A 145 2.74 -1.22 7.94
N ASN A 146 3.27 -1.85 8.97
CA ASN A 146 4.27 -1.21 9.81
C ASN A 146 5.31 -2.19 10.33
N ASN A 147 6.57 -1.79 10.27
CA ASN A 147 7.68 -2.59 10.79
C ASN A 147 7.69 -4.03 10.22
N ILE A 148 7.57 -4.13 8.90
CA ILE A 148 7.74 -5.38 8.17
C ILE A 148 9.17 -5.43 7.63
N THR A 149 9.82 -6.58 7.82
CA THR A 149 11.08 -6.89 7.15
C THR A 149 10.81 -7.94 6.08
N THR A 150 11.32 -7.72 4.87
CA THR A 150 11.33 -8.72 3.80
C THR A 150 12.76 -8.92 3.32
N ASP A 151 13.16 -10.17 3.13
CA ASP A 151 14.48 -10.45 2.60
C ASP A 151 14.56 -11.77 1.82
N HIS A 152 15.59 -11.88 0.96
CA HIS A 152 15.91 -13.08 0.18
C HIS A 152 14.70 -13.61 -0.61
N CYS A 153 13.83 -12.71 -1.09
CA CYS A 153 12.70 -13.06 -1.95
C CYS A 153 13.15 -13.18 -3.41
N GLY A 154 12.45 -14.02 -4.17
CA GLY A 154 12.74 -14.27 -5.60
C GLY A 154 12.22 -13.20 -6.54
N ASP A 155 11.56 -12.18 -6.04
CA ASP A 155 11.06 -10.98 -6.71
C ASP A 155 11.01 -9.86 -5.65
N THR A 156 10.21 -8.83 -5.86
CA THR A 156 10.06 -7.67 -4.96
C THR A 156 9.74 -8.06 -3.51
N GLY A 157 10.42 -7.47 -2.55
CA GLY A 157 10.16 -7.73 -1.12
C GLY A 157 8.73 -7.36 -0.70
N LEU A 158 8.28 -6.12 -0.95
CA LEU A 158 6.91 -5.68 -0.68
C LEU A 158 6.34 -4.98 -1.90
N GLN A 159 5.23 -5.51 -2.44
CA GLN A 159 4.59 -5.00 -3.65
C GLN A 159 3.13 -4.60 -3.41
N VAL A 160 2.77 -3.43 -3.96
CA VAL A 160 1.38 -2.94 -4.08
C VAL A 160 1.05 -2.87 -5.57
N TYR A 161 0.00 -3.57 -6.03
CA TYR A 161 -0.34 -3.55 -7.44
C TYR A 161 -1.81 -3.92 -7.72
N ASN A 162 -2.20 -3.92 -9.00
CA ASN A 162 -3.48 -4.40 -9.52
C ASN A 162 -4.69 -3.90 -8.71
N GLY A 163 -4.84 -2.58 -8.61
CA GLY A 163 -5.98 -1.92 -7.98
C GLY A 163 -5.91 -1.74 -6.46
N ALA A 164 -4.92 -2.31 -5.76
CA ALA A 164 -4.75 -2.07 -4.33
C ALA A 164 -4.57 -0.57 -4.05
N SER A 165 -5.34 -0.01 -3.12
CA SER A 165 -5.45 1.42 -2.88
C SER A 165 -5.37 1.78 -1.39
N ASN A 166 -4.94 3.02 -1.10
CA ASN A 166 -4.83 3.51 0.28
C ASN A 166 -4.02 2.57 1.20
N VAL A 167 -2.99 1.92 0.65
CA VAL A 167 -2.04 1.12 1.43
C VAL A 167 -1.01 2.07 2.02
N SER A 168 -0.85 2.05 3.33
CA SER A 168 0.12 2.87 4.06
C SER A 168 1.22 1.99 4.62
N VAL A 169 2.43 2.10 4.05
CA VAL A 169 3.61 1.31 4.40
C VAL A 169 4.57 2.18 5.20
N ASN A 170 4.87 1.77 6.43
CA ASN A 170 5.64 2.58 7.37
C ASN A 170 6.74 1.77 8.05
N ASN A 171 7.91 2.37 8.23
CA ASN A 171 9.04 1.77 8.97
C ASN A 171 9.41 0.36 8.50
N CYS A 172 9.23 0.05 7.22
CA CYS A 172 9.50 -1.27 6.66
C CYS A 172 10.92 -1.33 6.10
N HIS A 173 11.49 -2.53 6.11
CA HIS A 173 12.81 -2.80 5.55
C HIS A 173 12.74 -3.92 4.52
N SER A 174 13.40 -3.73 3.37
CA SER A 174 13.42 -4.74 2.31
C SER A 174 14.84 -4.88 1.74
N SER A 175 15.39 -6.11 1.74
CA SER A 175 16.79 -6.30 1.35
C SER A 175 17.06 -7.67 0.74
N GLU A 176 18.19 -7.77 0.03
CA GLU A 176 18.73 -9.04 -0.46
C GLU A 176 17.77 -9.82 -1.38
N ASN A 177 16.83 -9.15 -2.05
CA ASN A 177 15.92 -9.80 -2.97
C ASN A 177 16.62 -10.03 -4.32
N TYR A 178 16.39 -11.19 -4.94
CA TYR A 178 17.05 -11.60 -6.17
C TYR A 178 16.19 -12.51 -7.04
N ASP A 179 15.80 -12.03 -8.23
CA ASP A 179 15.11 -12.85 -9.24
C ASP A 179 16.14 -13.65 -10.07
N ALA A 180 16.35 -14.88 -9.67
CA ALA A 180 17.29 -15.76 -10.34
C ALA A 180 16.87 -16.14 -11.78
N ALA A 181 15.58 -16.15 -12.08
CA ALA A 181 15.07 -16.50 -13.40
C ALA A 181 15.35 -15.41 -14.44
N ASN A 182 15.44 -14.14 -14.00
CA ASN A 182 15.65 -12.98 -14.85
C ASN A 182 17.00 -12.27 -14.57
N ALA A 183 18.00 -12.97 -14.04
CA ALA A 183 19.32 -12.44 -13.76
C ALA A 183 19.31 -11.20 -12.83
N GLY A 184 18.36 -11.14 -11.91
CA GLY A 184 18.21 -10.06 -10.94
C GLY A 184 17.22 -8.96 -11.31
N GLU A 185 16.67 -8.96 -12.52
CA GLU A 185 15.58 -8.05 -12.93
C GLU A 185 14.33 -8.31 -12.07
N ASN A 186 13.51 -7.29 -11.82
CA ASN A 186 12.26 -7.30 -11.07
C ASN A 186 12.35 -7.41 -9.53
N ALA A 187 13.45 -7.86 -8.97
CA ALA A 187 13.56 -8.02 -7.52
C ALA A 187 13.91 -6.70 -6.83
N ASP A 188 12.91 -5.87 -6.68
CA ASP A 188 12.96 -4.58 -6.00
C ASP A 188 12.91 -4.72 -4.47
N GLY A 189 13.31 -3.67 -3.76
CA GLY A 189 12.97 -3.55 -2.34
C GLY A 189 11.46 -3.36 -2.15
N PHE A 190 10.93 -2.32 -2.74
CA PHE A 190 9.52 -1.96 -2.69
C PHE A 190 8.99 -1.66 -4.10
N ALA A 191 7.77 -2.08 -4.40
CA ALA A 191 7.10 -1.70 -5.62
C ALA A 191 5.69 -1.19 -5.38
N CYS A 192 5.29 -0.19 -6.17
CA CYS A 192 3.89 0.24 -6.29
C CYS A 192 3.62 0.43 -7.78
N LYS A 193 3.39 -0.67 -8.49
CA LYS A 193 3.47 -0.76 -9.93
C LYS A 193 2.24 -1.42 -10.58
N LEU A 194 2.22 -1.46 -11.92
CA LEU A 194 1.24 -2.19 -12.74
C LEU A 194 -0.22 -1.89 -12.34
N SER A 195 -0.62 -0.62 -12.48
CA SER A 195 -1.98 -0.13 -12.20
C SER A 195 -2.44 -0.31 -10.76
N SER A 196 -1.56 -0.15 -9.79
CA SER A 196 -1.99 -0.02 -8.39
C SER A 196 -2.98 1.15 -8.26
N GLY A 197 -3.92 1.04 -7.32
CA GLY A 197 -4.95 2.06 -7.08
C GLY A 197 -4.38 3.34 -6.44
N PRO A 198 -5.23 4.36 -6.22
CA PRO A 198 -4.79 5.64 -5.66
C PRO A 198 -4.50 5.59 -4.16
N GLY A 199 -3.79 6.60 -3.67
CA GLY A 199 -3.62 6.87 -2.23
C GLY A 199 -2.57 6.02 -1.52
N ASN A 200 -1.74 5.27 -2.25
CA ASN A 200 -0.67 4.47 -1.67
C ASN A 200 0.49 5.34 -1.18
N LYS A 201 1.08 4.98 -0.03
CA LYS A 201 2.11 5.77 0.64
C LYS A 201 3.21 4.89 1.24
N PHE A 202 4.45 5.39 1.17
CA PHE A 202 5.60 4.81 1.85
C PHE A 202 6.24 5.88 2.74
N SER A 203 6.47 5.56 4.01
CA SER A 203 7.07 6.48 4.97
C SER A 203 8.13 5.80 5.81
N SER A 204 9.30 6.41 5.94
CA SER A 204 10.40 5.91 6.78
C SER A 204 10.82 4.46 6.47
N CYS A 205 10.73 4.04 5.20
CA CYS A 205 11.11 2.71 4.75
C CYS A 205 12.54 2.70 4.22
N ALA A 206 13.18 1.52 4.25
CA ALA A 206 14.54 1.34 3.76
C ALA A 206 14.65 0.14 2.82
N ALA A 207 15.18 0.37 1.61
CA ALA A 207 15.58 -0.66 0.65
C ALA A 207 17.09 -0.75 0.60
N ASN A 208 17.64 -1.95 0.74
CA ASN A 208 19.08 -2.13 0.74
C ASN A 208 19.50 -3.42 0.05
N HIS A 209 20.45 -3.31 -0.88
CA HIS A 209 21.05 -4.47 -1.53
C HIS A 209 20.04 -5.41 -2.16
N ASN A 210 19.14 -4.85 -3.01
CA ASN A 210 18.25 -5.62 -3.87
C ASN A 210 18.85 -5.71 -5.27
N SER A 211 18.54 -6.77 -6.00
CA SER A 211 19.20 -7.01 -7.28
C SER A 211 18.75 -6.07 -8.40
N ASP A 212 17.54 -5.50 -8.29
CA ASP A 212 17.04 -4.46 -9.18
C ASP A 212 16.94 -3.12 -8.43
N ASP A 213 15.80 -2.47 -8.40
CA ASP A 213 15.64 -1.13 -7.83
C ASP A 213 15.36 -1.14 -6.31
N GLY A 214 15.60 -0.02 -5.65
CA GLY A 214 15.11 0.16 -4.28
C GLY A 214 13.59 0.34 -4.24
N TRP A 215 13.06 1.21 -5.11
CA TRP A 215 11.62 1.39 -5.38
C TRP A 215 11.34 1.35 -6.86
N ASP A 216 10.28 0.61 -7.26
CA ASP A 216 9.76 0.60 -8.63
C ASP A 216 8.28 1.01 -8.69
N LEU A 217 8.00 2.10 -9.41
CA LEU A 217 6.65 2.60 -9.70
C LEU A 217 6.25 2.39 -11.17
N TYR A 218 6.83 1.40 -11.82
CA TYR A 218 6.60 1.09 -13.24
C TYR A 218 5.12 0.87 -13.56
N GLY A 219 4.62 1.52 -14.61
CA GLY A 219 3.26 1.31 -15.09
C GLY A 219 2.14 1.74 -14.12
N ASN A 220 2.44 2.59 -13.11
CA ASN A 220 1.44 3.08 -12.18
C ASN A 220 1.00 4.52 -12.52
N PRO A 221 -0.21 4.73 -13.04
CA PRO A 221 -0.71 6.06 -13.37
C PRO A 221 -1.20 6.84 -12.14
N ASN A 222 -1.43 6.17 -11.01
CA ASN A 222 -1.98 6.81 -9.81
C ASN A 222 -0.88 7.41 -8.94
N PRO A 223 -1.10 8.60 -8.35
CA PRO A 223 -0.13 9.23 -7.47
C PRO A 223 0.27 8.37 -6.27
N VAL A 224 1.58 8.25 -6.04
CA VAL A 224 2.19 7.61 -4.87
C VAL A 224 2.94 8.67 -4.09
N THR A 225 2.87 8.61 -2.76
CA THR A 225 3.64 9.48 -1.88
C THR A 225 4.75 8.67 -1.19
N ILE A 226 6.00 9.13 -1.32
CA ILE A 226 7.18 8.56 -0.65
C ILE A 226 7.80 9.64 0.23
N THR A 227 8.00 9.36 1.50
CA THR A 227 8.55 10.35 2.43
C THR A 227 9.51 9.73 3.44
N GLY A 228 10.66 10.36 3.65
CA GLY A 228 11.65 9.91 4.66
C GLY A 228 12.22 8.51 4.39
N CYS A 229 12.24 8.07 3.13
CA CYS A 229 12.71 6.74 2.77
C CYS A 229 14.18 6.74 2.34
N THR A 230 14.84 5.59 2.49
CA THR A 230 16.25 5.41 2.12
C THR A 230 16.43 4.25 1.15
N SER A 231 17.28 4.43 0.13
CA SER A 231 17.58 3.42 -0.87
C SER A 231 19.09 3.32 -1.04
N THR A 232 19.67 2.15 -0.74
CA THR A 232 21.12 2.00 -0.74
C THR A 232 21.58 0.68 -1.35
N ASN A 233 22.69 0.74 -2.12
CA ASN A 233 23.39 -0.43 -2.65
C ASN A 233 22.54 -1.35 -3.54
N ASN A 234 21.50 -0.84 -4.20
CA ASN A 234 20.66 -1.66 -5.07
C ASN A 234 21.25 -1.79 -6.49
N GLY A 235 20.82 -2.82 -7.22
CA GLY A 235 21.22 -3.07 -8.58
C GLY A 235 22.37 -4.04 -8.74
N TYR A 236 22.58 -4.98 -7.82
CA TYR A 236 23.66 -5.94 -7.98
C TYR A 236 23.34 -7.08 -8.97
N GLY A 237 22.10 -7.19 -9.45
CA GLY A 237 21.68 -8.11 -10.50
C GLY A 237 22.26 -7.74 -11.86
N ALA A 238 22.60 -8.72 -12.67
CA ALA A 238 23.22 -8.48 -13.98
C ALA A 238 22.25 -7.80 -14.99
N ALA A 239 20.94 -7.97 -14.82
CA ALA A 239 19.90 -7.38 -15.67
C ALA A 239 19.13 -6.23 -15.00
N GLY A 240 19.28 -6.02 -13.70
CA GLY A 240 18.56 -4.99 -12.96
C GLY A 240 18.96 -3.56 -13.34
N ASP A 241 18.01 -2.63 -13.33
CA ASP A 241 18.24 -1.19 -13.59
C ASP A 241 19.09 -0.53 -12.50
N GLY A 242 18.95 -0.97 -11.27
CA GLY A 242 19.73 -0.59 -10.11
C GLY A 242 19.51 0.84 -9.65
N ASN A 243 18.32 1.40 -9.81
CA ASN A 243 18.02 2.73 -9.33
C ASN A 243 17.68 2.73 -7.83
N GLY A 244 17.92 3.84 -7.17
CA GLY A 244 17.40 4.04 -5.82
C GLY A 244 15.88 4.12 -5.83
N PHE A 245 15.35 5.04 -6.63
CA PHE A 245 13.91 5.26 -6.81
C PHE A 245 13.59 5.42 -8.29
N LYS A 246 12.98 4.40 -8.89
CA LYS A 246 12.46 4.41 -10.26
C LYS A 246 10.97 4.80 -10.19
N LEU A 247 10.67 6.02 -10.62
CA LEU A 247 9.37 6.67 -10.37
C LEU A 247 8.42 6.61 -11.57
N GLY A 248 8.72 5.81 -12.59
CA GLY A 248 7.86 5.73 -13.76
C GLY A 248 8.31 4.73 -14.80
N SER A 249 7.67 4.79 -15.95
CA SER A 249 8.05 4.03 -17.15
C SER A 249 7.90 4.88 -18.40
N SER A 250 8.57 4.48 -19.49
CA SER A 250 8.53 5.20 -20.75
C SER A 250 7.08 5.41 -21.23
N GLY A 251 6.75 6.67 -21.56
CA GLY A 251 5.41 7.06 -22.01
C GLY A 251 4.35 7.21 -20.91
N GLN A 252 4.62 6.77 -19.70
CA GLN A 252 3.71 6.90 -18.57
C GLN A 252 3.53 8.37 -18.16
N ASN A 253 2.29 8.76 -17.87
CA ASN A 253 1.97 10.05 -17.28
C ASN A 253 1.91 9.90 -15.75
N MET A 254 2.98 10.28 -15.09
CA MET A 254 3.15 10.10 -13.64
C MET A 254 2.93 11.40 -12.86
N HIS A 255 2.45 11.28 -11.62
CA HIS A 255 2.21 12.40 -10.70
C HIS A 255 2.57 12.05 -9.25
N HIS A 256 3.77 11.48 -9.07
CA HIS A 256 4.22 11.03 -7.74
C HIS A 256 4.81 12.19 -6.92
N THR A 257 4.83 12.00 -5.61
CA THR A 257 5.49 12.92 -4.68
C THR A 257 6.55 12.17 -3.89
N ILE A 258 7.79 12.71 -3.86
CA ILE A 258 8.89 12.16 -3.05
C ILE A 258 9.60 13.26 -2.28
N THR A 259 9.69 13.10 -0.95
CA THR A 259 10.26 14.14 -0.09
C THR A 259 11.14 13.54 1.01
N ASN A 260 12.14 14.32 1.47
CA ASN A 260 12.97 13.97 2.62
C ASN A 260 13.62 12.58 2.51
N SER A 261 13.95 12.14 1.30
CA SER A 261 14.41 10.78 1.01
C SER A 261 15.86 10.78 0.55
N SER A 262 16.55 9.67 0.73
CA SER A 262 17.96 9.55 0.34
C SER A 262 18.23 8.31 -0.50
N ALA A 263 19.15 8.46 -1.47
CA ALA A 263 19.60 7.38 -2.34
C ALA A 263 21.14 7.39 -2.45
N SER A 264 21.79 6.29 -2.08
CA SER A 264 23.25 6.22 -2.10
C SER A 264 23.76 4.87 -2.58
N ASN A 265 24.87 4.91 -3.35
CA ASN A 265 25.59 3.73 -3.82
C ASN A 265 24.72 2.75 -4.64
N ASN A 266 23.64 3.22 -5.26
CA ASN A 266 22.88 2.41 -6.21
C ASN A 266 23.60 2.38 -7.56
N ILE A 267 23.49 1.28 -8.30
CA ILE A 267 24.20 1.12 -9.59
C ILE A 267 23.68 2.10 -10.66
N GLY A 268 22.37 2.37 -10.66
CA GLY A 268 21.70 3.31 -11.54
C GLY A 268 21.67 4.75 -11.01
N TRP A 269 20.53 5.41 -11.18
CA TRP A 269 20.25 6.74 -10.63
C TRP A 269 19.84 6.68 -9.17
N GLY A 270 20.09 7.73 -8.41
CA GLY A 270 19.47 7.88 -7.10
C GLY A 270 17.94 8.00 -7.19
N PHE A 271 17.49 8.92 -8.03
CA PHE A 271 16.06 9.18 -8.30
C PHE A 271 15.88 9.40 -9.80
N THR A 272 15.00 8.62 -10.46
CA THR A 272 14.82 8.73 -11.93
C THR A 272 13.35 8.67 -12.32
N ARG A 273 13.01 9.38 -13.40
CA ARG A 273 11.73 9.25 -14.11
C ARG A 273 11.65 7.98 -14.96
N ASN A 274 12.75 7.27 -15.12
CA ASN A 274 12.88 6.14 -16.01
C ASN A 274 12.63 6.51 -17.50
N GLY A 275 13.57 7.23 -18.07
CA GLY A 275 13.58 7.61 -19.49
C GLY A 275 12.49 8.62 -19.89
N ASN A 276 11.68 8.26 -20.87
CA ASN A 276 10.69 9.17 -21.47
C ASN A 276 9.34 9.23 -20.72
N ALA A 277 9.30 8.98 -19.43
CA ALA A 277 8.09 9.17 -18.64
C ALA A 277 7.60 10.63 -18.72
N LYS A 278 6.28 10.81 -18.81
CA LYS A 278 5.61 12.11 -18.91
C LYS A 278 5.08 12.53 -17.55
N GLY A 279 4.59 13.76 -17.45
CA GLY A 279 4.10 14.33 -16.21
C GLY A 279 5.21 14.89 -15.35
N ALA A 280 4.96 15.07 -14.08
CA ALA A 280 5.92 15.65 -13.14
C ALA A 280 5.96 14.90 -11.82
N VAL A 281 7.17 14.77 -11.27
CA VAL A 281 7.38 14.35 -9.88
C VAL A 281 7.51 15.62 -9.04
N SER A 282 6.69 15.72 -7.98
CA SER A 282 6.87 16.74 -6.95
C SER A 282 7.91 16.26 -5.95
N TYR A 283 9.01 16.98 -5.78
CA TYR A 283 10.08 16.55 -4.88
C TYR A 283 10.70 17.67 -4.07
N SER A 284 11.21 17.33 -2.90
CA SER A 284 12.01 18.23 -2.07
C SER A 284 12.91 17.44 -1.11
N ASN A 285 14.03 18.06 -0.71
CA ASN A 285 15.00 17.50 0.26
C ASN A 285 15.45 16.07 -0.11
N LEU A 286 15.85 15.88 -1.36
CA LEU A 286 16.46 14.63 -1.84
C LEU A 286 17.96 14.70 -1.65
N THR A 287 18.54 13.65 -1.04
CA THR A 287 19.97 13.58 -0.71
C THR A 287 20.59 12.25 -1.12
N GLY A 288 21.90 12.15 -1.08
CA GLY A 288 22.64 10.92 -1.33
C GLY A 288 23.88 11.14 -2.18
N SER A 289 24.65 10.07 -2.35
CA SER A 289 25.90 10.08 -3.13
C SER A 289 26.29 8.70 -3.60
N GLY A 290 27.28 8.61 -4.50
CA GLY A 290 27.83 7.34 -4.95
C GLY A 290 26.93 6.54 -5.90
N ASN A 291 25.83 7.10 -6.40
CA ASN A 291 25.00 6.44 -7.40
C ASN A 291 25.70 6.47 -8.77
N GLY A 292 25.70 5.35 -9.48
CA GLY A 292 26.50 5.16 -10.69
C GLY A 292 26.19 6.11 -11.84
N LYS A 293 24.92 6.52 -11.99
CA LYS A 293 24.50 7.47 -13.02
C LYS A 293 24.31 8.91 -12.50
N GLY A 294 24.28 9.12 -11.19
CA GLY A 294 24.05 10.41 -10.55
C GLY A 294 22.90 10.39 -9.57
N LEU A 295 22.64 11.54 -8.89
CA LEU A 295 21.62 11.60 -7.85
C LEU A 295 20.20 11.76 -8.43
N ILE A 296 19.98 12.69 -9.36
CA ILE A 296 18.62 13.08 -9.80
C ILE A 296 18.54 13.12 -11.33
N ASP A 297 17.51 12.45 -11.89
CA ASP A 297 17.06 12.46 -13.28
C ASP A 297 15.51 12.56 -13.28
N LEU A 298 14.97 13.71 -12.74
CA LEU A 298 13.53 13.94 -12.52
C LEU A 298 12.96 15.09 -13.37
#